data_c90e08df5bf9447f2ea5599242d5c5da
#
_entry.id   c90e08df5bf9447f2ea5599242d5c5da
#
_cell.length_a   1.000
_cell.length_b   1.000
_cell.length_c   1.000
_cell.angle_alpha   90.00
_cell.angle_beta   90.00
_cell.angle_gamma   90.00
#
_symmetry.space_group_name_H-M   'P 1'
#
loop_
_entity.id
_entity.type
_entity.pdbx_description
1 polymer ?
#
loop_
_entity_poly.entity_id
_entity_poly.type
_entity_poly.pdbx_seq_one_letter_code
_entity_poly.pdbx_strand_id
1 'polypeptide(L)'
;MKNFSPYTDLALEVAESLTNNTDNDLEGLKIFTEDCEMKKTSVTSVEITSPIGEEKMGRPMGTYITLESVFIKENNPEAHEKLIAILSKHLNQLCPLNNEKPILVVGLGNSQVTPDSLGPKTVDKILVTRHLKENLPDSISETVRSVAALSPGVMGVT
;
A
#
# COMPACT_ATOMS: atom_id res chain seq x y z
N MET A 1 -1.31 33.87 -7.15
CA MET A 1 -2.35 33.01 -6.57
C MET A 1 -1.65 31.77 -6.06
N LYS A 2 -1.67 31.48 -4.76
CA LYS A 2 -1.10 30.25 -4.23
C LYS A 2 -2.02 29.12 -4.66
N ASN A 3 -1.51 28.21 -5.52
CA ASN A 3 -2.22 26.98 -5.84
C ASN A 3 -2.42 26.18 -4.56
N PHE A 4 -3.65 26.03 -4.17
CA PHE A 4 -4.06 25.14 -3.11
C PHE A 4 -3.89 23.72 -3.65
N SER A 5 -2.78 23.09 -3.37
CA SER A 5 -2.64 21.64 -3.62
C SER A 5 -3.56 20.95 -2.61
N PRO A 6 -4.56 20.19 -3.05
CA PRO A 6 -5.35 19.41 -2.10
C PRO A 6 -4.41 18.44 -1.40
N TYR A 7 -4.36 18.51 -0.07
CA TYR A 7 -3.66 17.52 0.74
C TYR A 7 -4.45 16.22 0.61
N THR A 8 -4.04 15.40 -0.33
CA THR A 8 -4.60 14.05 -0.48
C THR A 8 -3.53 13.02 -0.18
N ASP A 9 -3.92 11.96 0.51
CA ASP A 9 -3.03 10.85 0.83
C ASP A 9 -2.81 9.91 -0.36
N LEU A 10 -3.59 10.05 -1.44
CA LEU A 10 -3.49 9.22 -2.62
C LEU A 10 -2.64 9.89 -3.71
N ALA A 11 -1.57 9.22 -4.12
CA ALA A 11 -0.74 9.66 -5.24
C ALA A 11 -1.53 9.72 -6.56
N LEU A 12 -2.57 8.88 -6.70
CA LEU A 12 -3.48 8.87 -7.84
C LEU A 12 -4.19 10.21 -8.04
N GLU A 13 -4.78 10.78 -6.99
CA GLU A 13 -5.53 12.04 -7.09
C GLU A 13 -4.62 13.21 -7.52
N VAL A 14 -3.37 13.24 -7.02
CA VAL A 14 -2.38 14.23 -7.45
C VAL A 14 -2.02 14.01 -8.92
N ALA A 15 -1.77 12.75 -9.32
CA ALA A 15 -1.43 12.40 -10.69
C ALA A 15 -2.56 12.77 -11.68
N GLU A 16 -3.82 12.50 -11.34
CA GLU A 16 -4.98 12.87 -12.14
C GLU A 16 -5.12 14.40 -12.31
N SER A 17 -4.85 15.16 -11.25
CA SER A 17 -4.87 16.61 -11.32
C SER A 17 -3.79 17.19 -12.24
N LEU A 18 -2.62 16.52 -12.33
CA LEU A 18 -1.52 16.89 -13.21
C LEU A 18 -1.80 16.51 -14.66
N THR A 19 -2.36 15.32 -14.93
CA THR A 19 -2.67 14.84 -16.28
C THR A 19 -3.74 15.68 -16.98
N ASN A 20 -4.64 16.30 -16.23
CA ASN A 20 -5.67 17.19 -16.79
C ASN A 20 -5.12 18.56 -17.25
N ASN A 21 -3.86 18.89 -16.94
CA ASN A 21 -3.35 20.25 -17.14
C ASN A 21 -2.42 20.43 -18.36
N THR A 22 -1.61 19.47 -18.80
CA THR A 22 -0.82 19.47 -20.06
C THR A 22 0.15 18.26 -20.13
N ASP A 23 0.61 17.88 -21.35
CA ASP A 23 1.63 16.83 -21.57
C ASP A 23 2.98 17.09 -20.87
N ASN A 24 3.29 18.35 -20.55
CA ASN A 24 4.53 18.72 -19.83
C ASN A 24 4.51 18.38 -18.33
N ASP A 25 3.36 18.05 -17.78
CA ASP A 25 3.24 17.75 -16.34
C ASP A 25 3.67 16.33 -15.99
N LEU A 26 3.91 15.47 -17.00
CA LEU A 26 4.34 14.08 -16.81
C LEU A 26 5.86 13.89 -16.71
N GLU A 27 6.66 14.96 -16.86
CA GLU A 27 8.11 14.85 -16.72
C GLU A 27 8.50 14.35 -15.31
N GLY A 28 9.17 13.20 -15.27
CA GLY A 28 9.57 12.55 -14.01
C GLY A 28 8.51 11.64 -13.39
N LEU A 29 7.39 11.42 -14.11
CA LEU A 29 6.29 10.56 -13.69
C LEU A 29 6.00 9.51 -14.74
N LYS A 30 5.67 8.29 -14.31
CA LYS A 30 5.06 7.26 -15.16
C LYS A 30 3.79 6.77 -14.50
N ILE A 31 2.69 6.81 -15.24
CA ILE A 31 1.38 6.42 -14.73
C ILE A 31 0.88 5.27 -15.59
N PHE A 32 0.51 4.17 -14.94
CA PHE A 32 -0.03 2.98 -15.58
C PHE A 32 -1.33 2.60 -14.87
N THR A 33 -2.40 2.46 -15.63
CA THR A 33 -3.67 1.95 -15.12
C THR A 33 -3.96 0.61 -15.78
N GLU A 34 -4.16 -0.41 -14.96
CA GLU A 34 -4.57 -1.74 -15.38
C GLU A 34 -6.04 -1.93 -15.02
N ASP A 35 -6.88 -2.21 -16.00
CA ASP A 35 -8.22 -2.71 -15.77
C ASP A 35 -8.15 -4.18 -15.39
N CYS A 36 -8.67 -4.51 -14.22
CA CYS A 36 -8.70 -5.88 -13.76
C CYS A 36 -9.82 -6.66 -14.45
N GLU A 37 -9.65 -8.00 -14.60
CA GLU A 37 -10.71 -8.89 -15.10
C GLU A 37 -12.02 -8.74 -14.31
N MET A 38 -11.92 -8.31 -13.06
CA MET A 38 -13.07 -8.00 -12.21
C MET A 38 -13.58 -6.60 -12.52
N LYS A 39 -14.78 -6.51 -13.12
CA LYS A 39 -15.44 -5.23 -13.44
C LYS A 39 -15.47 -4.30 -12.22
N LYS A 40 -15.33 -3.00 -12.45
CA LYS A 40 -15.30 -1.96 -11.41
C LYS A 40 -14.12 -2.13 -10.41
N THR A 41 -13.03 -2.70 -10.88
CA THR A 41 -11.77 -2.81 -10.13
C THR A 41 -10.65 -2.33 -11.03
N SER A 42 -9.84 -1.41 -10.56
CA SER A 42 -8.68 -0.87 -11.26
C SER A 42 -7.46 -0.83 -10.34
N VAL A 43 -6.30 -0.96 -10.94
CA VAL A 43 -5.03 -0.75 -10.26
C VAL A 43 -4.28 0.33 -11.00
N THR A 44 -3.97 1.41 -10.32
CA THR A 44 -3.15 2.49 -10.86
C THR A 44 -1.81 2.53 -10.16
N SER A 45 -0.74 2.46 -10.94
CA SER A 45 0.64 2.58 -10.48
C SER A 45 1.20 3.93 -10.93
N VAL A 46 1.71 4.69 -9.99
CA VAL A 46 2.42 5.95 -10.21
C VAL A 46 3.87 5.76 -9.80
N GLU A 47 4.78 5.90 -10.75
CA GLU A 47 6.22 5.83 -10.51
C GLU A 47 6.83 7.23 -10.61
N ILE A 48 7.38 7.72 -9.50
CA ILE A 48 8.11 8.98 -9.43
C ILE A 48 9.59 8.68 -9.67
N THR A 49 10.10 9.10 -10.84
CA THR A 49 11.41 8.67 -11.35
C THR A 49 12.50 9.74 -11.25
N SER A 50 12.13 10.98 -10.93
CA SER A 50 13.08 12.08 -10.86
C SER A 50 12.75 13.10 -9.76
N PRO A 51 13.72 13.96 -9.36
CA PRO A 51 13.47 15.04 -8.42
C PRO A 51 12.40 16.04 -8.91
N ILE A 52 12.23 16.20 -10.21
CA ILE A 52 11.18 17.06 -10.79
C ILE A 52 9.80 16.44 -10.50
N GLY A 53 9.66 15.11 -10.66
CA GLY A 53 8.46 14.39 -10.29
C GLY A 53 8.17 14.46 -8.79
N GLU A 54 9.22 14.39 -7.96
CA GLU A 54 9.12 14.50 -6.50
C GLU A 54 8.57 15.87 -6.08
N GLU A 55 9.07 16.95 -6.69
CA GLU A 55 8.57 18.32 -6.44
C GLU A 55 7.11 18.48 -6.89
N LYS A 56 6.77 17.98 -8.09
CA LYS A 56 5.40 18.06 -8.63
C LYS A 56 4.39 17.27 -7.79
N MET A 57 4.77 16.07 -7.36
CA MET A 57 3.91 15.17 -6.58
C MET A 57 3.88 15.50 -5.08
N GLY A 58 4.87 16.24 -4.58
CA GLY A 58 5.06 16.46 -3.14
C GLY A 58 5.34 15.16 -2.36
N ARG A 59 5.90 14.15 -3.03
CA ARG A 59 6.16 12.81 -2.50
C ARG A 59 7.53 12.32 -2.95
N PRO A 60 8.24 11.51 -2.13
CA PRO A 60 9.54 10.96 -2.49
C PRO A 60 9.49 10.12 -3.77
N MET A 61 10.64 10.03 -4.46
CA MET A 61 10.82 9.08 -5.57
C MET A 61 10.49 7.66 -5.11
N GLY A 62 9.76 6.92 -5.95
CA GLY A 62 9.31 5.57 -5.64
C GLY A 62 8.06 5.17 -6.42
N THR A 63 7.56 3.98 -6.10
CA THR A 63 6.37 3.42 -6.73
C THR A 63 5.19 3.47 -5.75
N TYR A 64 4.09 4.01 -6.21
CA TYR A 64 2.83 4.16 -5.48
C TYR A 64 1.75 3.37 -6.23
N ILE A 65 1.08 2.47 -5.54
CA ILE A 65 0.04 1.61 -6.15
C ILE A 65 -1.28 1.84 -5.43
N THR A 66 -2.30 2.19 -6.20
CA THR A 66 -3.66 2.37 -5.72
C THR A 66 -4.55 1.28 -6.31
N LEU A 67 -5.17 0.49 -5.45
CA LEU A 67 -6.18 -0.51 -5.82
C LEU A 67 -7.56 0.02 -5.44
N GLU A 68 -8.41 0.19 -6.43
CA GLU A 68 -9.79 0.64 -6.26
C GLU A 68 -10.77 -0.45 -6.66
N SER A 69 -11.77 -0.70 -5.83
CA SER A 69 -12.84 -1.63 -6.14
C SER A 69 -14.09 -1.32 -5.33
N VAL A 70 -15.24 -1.39 -5.98
CA VAL A 70 -16.53 -1.28 -5.29
C VAL A 70 -16.76 -2.44 -4.33
N PHE A 71 -16.15 -3.61 -4.60
CA PHE A 71 -16.32 -4.83 -3.82
C PHE A 71 -15.59 -4.82 -2.47
N ILE A 72 -14.71 -3.85 -2.22
CA ILE A 72 -14.06 -3.70 -0.90
C ILE A 72 -15.10 -3.48 0.21
N LYS A 73 -16.20 -2.79 -0.13
CA LYS A 73 -17.29 -2.48 0.81
C LYS A 73 -18.36 -3.58 0.90
N GLU A 74 -18.35 -4.51 -0.04
CA GLU A 74 -19.34 -5.56 -0.13
C GLU A 74 -18.89 -6.80 0.65
N ASN A 75 -19.85 -7.47 1.32
CA ASN A 75 -19.58 -8.74 1.99
C ASN A 75 -19.69 -9.89 0.96
N ASN A 76 -18.75 -9.92 0.00
CA ASN A 76 -18.70 -10.92 -1.06
C ASN A 76 -17.36 -11.68 -0.98
N PRO A 77 -17.34 -12.90 -0.42
CA PRO A 77 -16.12 -13.69 -0.23
C PRO A 77 -15.38 -13.99 -1.55
N GLU A 78 -16.10 -14.31 -2.63
CA GLU A 78 -15.49 -14.61 -3.93
C GLU A 78 -14.76 -13.36 -4.52
N ALA A 79 -15.39 -12.20 -4.41
CA ALA A 79 -14.77 -10.96 -4.83
C ALA A 79 -13.54 -10.62 -3.95
N HIS A 80 -13.62 -10.86 -2.65
CA HIS A 80 -12.50 -10.64 -1.74
C HIS A 80 -11.32 -11.56 -2.05
N GLU A 81 -11.52 -12.83 -2.40
CA GLU A 81 -10.43 -13.72 -2.82
C GLU A 81 -9.69 -13.18 -4.05
N LYS A 82 -10.43 -12.68 -5.05
CA LYS A 82 -9.83 -12.06 -6.24
C LYS A 82 -9.06 -10.78 -5.88
N LEU A 83 -9.62 -9.93 -5.01
CA LEU A 83 -8.94 -8.72 -4.53
C LEU A 83 -7.66 -9.05 -3.75
N ILE A 84 -7.67 -10.09 -2.92
CA ILE A 84 -6.51 -10.58 -2.19
C ILE A 84 -5.41 -11.01 -3.18
N ALA A 85 -5.76 -11.73 -4.24
CA ALA A 85 -4.79 -12.15 -5.25
C ALA A 85 -4.15 -10.96 -5.97
N ILE A 86 -4.95 -9.95 -6.35
CA ILE A 86 -4.46 -8.71 -6.97
C ILE A 86 -3.54 -7.97 -6.01
N LEU A 87 -3.97 -7.74 -4.77
CA LEU A 87 -3.18 -7.05 -3.74
C LEU A 87 -1.87 -7.77 -3.46
N SER A 88 -1.89 -9.11 -3.35
CA SER A 88 -0.70 -9.93 -3.11
C SER A 88 0.31 -9.83 -4.25
N LYS A 89 -0.16 -9.81 -5.52
CA LYS A 89 0.70 -9.58 -6.69
C LYS A 89 1.47 -8.28 -6.56
N HIS A 90 0.78 -7.19 -6.25
CA HIS A 90 1.39 -5.86 -6.16
C HIS A 90 2.26 -5.67 -4.90
N LEU A 91 1.85 -6.25 -3.77
CA LEU A 91 2.70 -6.28 -2.56
C LEU A 91 4.01 -7.01 -2.82
N ASN A 92 3.98 -8.12 -3.57
CA ASN A 92 5.19 -8.86 -3.94
C ASN A 92 6.11 -8.07 -4.90
N GLN A 93 5.56 -7.20 -5.73
CA GLN A 93 6.34 -6.27 -6.57
C GLN A 93 7.08 -5.23 -5.72
N LEU A 94 6.38 -4.63 -4.74
CA LEU A 94 6.95 -3.62 -3.84
C LEU A 94 7.92 -4.21 -2.81
N CYS A 95 7.65 -5.43 -2.36
CA CYS A 95 8.40 -6.13 -1.33
C CYS A 95 8.68 -7.59 -1.73
N PRO A 96 9.60 -7.83 -2.69
CA PRO A 96 9.89 -9.16 -3.21
C PRO A 96 10.22 -10.18 -2.11
N LEU A 97 9.62 -11.36 -2.16
CA LEU A 97 9.77 -12.42 -1.16
C LEU A 97 11.19 -13.02 -1.12
N ASN A 98 11.94 -12.90 -2.22
CA ASN A 98 13.34 -13.36 -2.31
C ASN A 98 14.34 -12.45 -1.57
N ASN A 99 13.89 -11.36 -0.98
CA ASN A 99 14.73 -10.46 -0.20
C ASN A 99 14.81 -10.98 1.24
N GLU A 100 16.01 -11.27 1.74
CA GLU A 100 16.26 -11.79 3.10
C GLU A 100 16.05 -10.74 4.21
N LYS A 101 15.90 -9.47 3.86
CA LYS A 101 15.70 -8.42 4.86
C LYS A 101 14.43 -8.67 5.68
N PRO A 102 14.45 -8.48 7.00
CA PRO A 102 13.26 -8.61 7.83
C PRO A 102 12.18 -7.60 7.44
N ILE A 103 10.92 -7.97 7.64
CA ILE A 103 9.76 -7.12 7.43
C ILE A 103 9.24 -6.65 8.78
N LEU A 104 8.99 -5.33 8.89
CA LEU A 104 8.18 -4.76 9.96
C LEU A 104 6.86 -4.26 9.37
N VAL A 105 5.75 -4.79 9.85
CA VAL A 105 4.41 -4.30 9.54
C VAL A 105 3.94 -3.37 10.64
N VAL A 106 3.58 -2.14 10.28
CA VAL A 106 3.08 -1.15 11.24
C VAL A 106 1.64 -0.83 10.89
N GLY A 107 0.71 -1.20 11.79
CA GLY A 107 -0.71 -0.91 11.66
C GLY A 107 -1.08 0.37 12.43
N LEU A 108 -1.17 1.49 11.73
CA LEU A 108 -1.60 2.75 12.31
C LEU A 108 -3.12 2.79 12.40
N GLY A 109 -3.64 3.41 13.44
CA GLY A 109 -5.07 3.62 13.63
C GLY A 109 -5.54 3.38 15.06
N ASN A 110 -6.85 3.53 15.25
CA ASN A 110 -7.54 3.30 16.51
C ASN A 110 -8.49 2.10 16.37
N SER A 111 -8.21 1.02 17.10
CA SER A 111 -9.03 -0.21 17.07
C SER A 111 -10.48 0.00 17.54
N GLN A 112 -10.74 1.04 18.33
CA GLN A 112 -12.08 1.37 18.87
C GLN A 112 -12.90 2.24 17.91
N VAL A 113 -12.28 2.82 16.89
CA VAL A 113 -12.95 3.68 15.90
C VAL A 113 -13.04 2.93 14.57
N THR A 114 -14.21 2.49 14.19
CA THR A 114 -14.42 1.62 13.01
C THR A 114 -13.73 2.13 11.73
N PRO A 115 -13.87 3.39 11.30
CA PRO A 115 -13.21 3.87 10.09
C PRO A 115 -11.68 3.94 10.21
N ASP A 116 -11.12 3.92 11.41
CA ASP A 116 -9.68 4.01 11.67
C ASP A 116 -9.06 2.67 12.16
N SER A 117 -9.83 1.59 12.15
CA SER A 117 -9.42 0.32 12.74
C SER A 117 -8.68 -0.64 11.78
N LEU A 118 -8.51 -0.26 10.51
CA LEU A 118 -7.92 -1.16 9.50
C LEU A 118 -6.50 -1.60 9.86
N GLY A 119 -5.64 -0.65 10.22
CA GLY A 119 -4.25 -0.94 10.59
C GLY A 119 -4.12 -1.91 11.76
N PRO A 120 -4.69 -1.61 12.94
CA PRO A 120 -4.68 -2.52 14.09
C PRO A 120 -5.25 -3.91 13.76
N LYS A 121 -6.40 -3.98 13.10
CA LYS A 121 -7.02 -5.26 12.71
C LYS A 121 -6.19 -6.06 11.71
N THR A 122 -5.43 -5.39 10.85
CA THR A 122 -4.50 -6.06 9.94
C THR A 122 -3.35 -6.67 10.72
N VAL A 123 -2.75 -5.92 11.65
CA VAL A 123 -1.66 -6.42 12.51
C VAL A 123 -2.09 -7.65 13.30
N ASP A 124 -3.31 -7.66 13.85
CA ASP A 124 -3.85 -8.80 14.60
C ASP A 124 -3.98 -10.09 13.76
N LYS A 125 -3.97 -9.98 12.43
CA LYS A 125 -4.09 -11.11 11.50
C LYS A 125 -2.76 -11.56 10.90
N ILE A 126 -1.68 -10.81 11.11
CA ILE A 126 -0.38 -11.13 10.54
C ILE A 126 0.31 -12.24 11.30
N LEU A 127 0.82 -13.23 10.57
CA LEU A 127 1.69 -14.24 11.13
C LEU A 127 3.08 -13.64 11.40
N VAL A 128 3.37 -13.37 12.66
CA VAL A 128 4.69 -12.91 13.13
C VAL A 128 5.62 -14.10 13.23
N THR A 129 6.73 -14.07 12.50
CA THR A 129 7.69 -15.18 12.41
C THR A 129 9.05 -14.87 13.03
N ARG A 130 9.33 -13.59 13.35
CA ARG A 130 10.63 -13.17 13.88
C ARG A 130 11.03 -13.92 15.14
N HIS A 131 10.17 -13.93 16.13
CA HIS A 131 10.43 -14.61 17.41
C HIS A 131 10.60 -16.13 17.27
N LEU A 132 9.90 -16.73 16.29
CA LEU A 132 10.03 -18.16 16.00
C LEU A 132 11.39 -18.47 15.41
N LYS A 133 11.89 -17.65 14.49
CA LYS A 133 13.24 -17.80 13.90
C LYS A 133 14.35 -17.60 14.95
N GLU A 134 14.14 -16.72 15.91
CA GLU A 134 15.12 -16.43 16.96
C GLU A 134 15.16 -17.51 18.05
N ASN A 135 13.99 -18.09 18.41
CA ASN A 135 13.88 -19.01 19.56
C ASN A 135 13.69 -20.48 19.15
N LEU A 136 13.22 -20.76 17.95
CA LEU A 136 12.90 -22.11 17.45
C LEU A 136 13.36 -22.28 15.99
N PRO A 137 14.65 -22.05 15.68
CA PRO A 137 15.14 -22.06 14.30
C PRO A 137 14.90 -23.41 13.60
N ASP A 138 15.02 -24.52 14.31
CA ASP A 138 14.84 -25.87 13.75
C ASP A 138 13.37 -26.20 13.42
N SER A 139 12.41 -25.41 13.93
CA SER A 139 10.98 -25.62 13.72
C SER A 139 10.41 -24.85 12.54
N ILE A 140 11.20 -23.96 11.94
CA ILE A 140 10.78 -23.10 10.83
C ILE A 140 11.76 -23.24 9.68
N SER A 141 11.22 -23.41 8.45
CA SER A 141 12.02 -23.41 7.24
C SER A 141 12.85 -22.11 7.13
N GLU A 142 14.11 -22.24 6.73
CA GLU A 142 14.98 -21.09 6.47
C GLU A 142 14.40 -20.13 5.43
N THR A 143 13.56 -20.63 4.52
CA THR A 143 12.88 -19.83 3.49
C THR A 143 11.80 -18.90 4.05
N VAL A 144 11.31 -19.14 5.27
CA VAL A 144 10.31 -18.27 5.91
C VAL A 144 10.98 -16.96 6.28
N ARG A 145 10.43 -15.86 5.80
CA ARG A 145 10.95 -14.52 6.07
C ARG A 145 10.69 -14.11 7.51
N SER A 146 11.62 -13.35 8.09
CA SER A 146 11.45 -12.76 9.43
C SER A 146 10.44 -11.61 9.33
N VAL A 147 9.29 -11.75 10.00
CA VAL A 147 8.20 -10.76 10.04
C VAL A 147 7.94 -10.37 11.50
N ALA A 148 7.91 -9.08 11.75
CA ALA A 148 7.45 -8.48 13.00
C ALA A 148 6.26 -7.56 12.72
N ALA A 149 5.38 -7.36 13.69
CA ALA A 149 4.23 -6.49 13.55
C ALA A 149 4.08 -5.60 14.80
N LEU A 150 3.60 -4.38 14.59
CA LEU A 150 3.43 -3.37 15.63
C LEU A 150 2.18 -2.54 15.37
N SER A 151 1.35 -2.32 16.38
CA SER A 151 0.25 -1.37 16.36
C SER A 151 0.50 -0.29 17.42
N PRO A 152 1.14 0.84 17.05
CA PRO A 152 1.54 1.86 18.02
C PRO A 152 0.37 2.75 18.49
N GLY A 153 -0.80 2.62 17.86
CA GLY A 153 -1.90 3.55 18.03
C GLY A 153 -1.70 4.85 17.24
N VAL A 154 -2.58 5.80 17.50
CA VAL A 154 -2.52 7.16 16.95
C VAL A 154 -2.76 8.17 18.06
N MET A 155 -2.49 9.45 17.80
CA MET A 155 -2.72 10.52 18.77
C MET A 155 -4.16 10.49 19.29
N GLY A 156 -4.33 10.50 20.62
CA GLY A 156 -5.64 10.39 21.29
C GLY A 156 -6.04 8.96 21.71
N VAL A 157 -5.18 7.96 21.46
CA VAL A 157 -5.29 6.61 22.00
C VAL A 157 -4.17 6.44 23.03
N THR A 158 -4.48 6.71 24.27
CA THR A 158 -3.59 6.44 25.42
C THR A 158 -4.35 5.63 26.46
#